data_3e8205130a636af1c6f91493c56e0d57
#
_entry.id   3e8205130a636af1c6f91493c56e0d57
#
_cell.length_a   1.000
_cell.length_b   1.000
_cell.length_c   1.000
_cell.angle_alpha   90.00
_cell.angle_beta   90.00
_cell.angle_gamma   90.00
#
_symmetry.space_group_name_H-M   'P 1'
#
loop_
_entity.id
_entity.type
_entity.pdbx_description
1 polymer ?
#
loop_
_entity_poly.entity_id
_entity_poly.type
_entity_poly.pdbx_seq_one_letter_code
_entity_poly.pdbx_strand_id
1 'polypeptide(L)' 'MYIHIAQVQDFMRKLGIPRGFTIETLRKNRRKGKFNVPYIKVGNTPYFKDEDILEWLEKQSKDG' A
#
# COMPACT_ATOMS: atom_id res chain seq x y z
N MET A 1 -1.70 3.60 12.82
CA MET A 1 -1.48 2.14 13.00
C MET A 1 -0.67 1.58 11.84
N TYR A 2 0.31 0.76 12.17
CA TYR A 2 1.14 0.15 11.12
C TYR A 2 0.53 -1.14 10.62
N ILE A 3 0.63 -1.36 9.31
CA ILE A 3 0.04 -2.49 8.62
C ILE A 3 1.13 -3.27 7.91
N HIS A 4 1.19 -4.58 8.15
CA HIS A 4 2.11 -5.48 7.46
C HIS A 4 1.78 -5.47 5.96
N ILE A 5 2.80 -5.59 5.11
CA ILE A 5 2.59 -5.56 3.66
C ILE A 5 1.56 -6.61 3.20
N ALA A 6 1.53 -7.76 3.85
CA ALA A 6 0.54 -8.79 3.52
C ALA A 6 -0.89 -8.38 3.88
N GLN A 7 -1.06 -7.44 4.79
CA GLN A 7 -2.37 -6.95 5.21
C GLN A 7 -2.85 -5.75 4.41
N VAL A 8 -1.97 -5.15 3.62
CA VAL A 8 -2.34 -3.99 2.78
C VAL A 8 -3.44 -4.37 1.80
N GLN A 9 -3.37 -5.56 1.24
CA GLN A 9 -4.39 -6.06 0.32
C GLN A 9 -5.76 -6.11 0.97
N ASP A 10 -5.85 -6.64 2.19
CA ASP A 10 -7.12 -6.70 2.93
C ASP A 10 -7.61 -5.32 3.31
N PHE A 11 -6.70 -4.44 3.69
CA PHE A 11 -7.02 -3.06 4.02
C PHE A 11 -7.65 -2.35 2.82
N MET A 12 -7.08 -2.52 1.65
CA MET A 12 -7.62 -1.92 0.42
C MET A 12 -8.96 -2.53 0.02
N ARG A 13 -9.14 -3.82 0.25
CA ARG A 13 -10.41 -4.48 0.02
C ARG A 13 -11.53 -3.87 0.87
N LYS A 14 -11.24 -3.61 2.13
CA LYS A 14 -12.20 -3.00 3.05
C LYS A 14 -12.58 -1.59 2.61
N LEU A 15 -11.70 -0.93 1.89
CA LEU A 15 -11.97 0.40 1.35
C LEU A 15 -12.76 0.35 0.04
N GLY A 16 -13.08 -0.84 -0.45
CA GLY A 16 -13.83 -1.00 -1.69
C GLY A 16 -13.00 -1.04 -2.95
N ILE A 17 -11.69 -1.25 -2.83
CA ILE A 17 -10.80 -1.35 -3.99
C ILE A 17 -10.70 -2.82 -4.38
N PRO A 18 -11.32 -3.22 -5.49
CA PRO A 18 -11.55 -4.65 -5.76
C PRO A 18 -10.36 -5.40 -6.34
N ARG A 19 -9.43 -4.74 -7.02
CA ARG A 19 -8.37 -5.45 -7.73
C ARG A 19 -7.07 -4.67 -7.83
N GLY A 20 -6.02 -5.37 -8.24
CA GLY A 20 -4.75 -4.74 -8.58
C GLY A 20 -3.78 -4.57 -7.42
N PHE A 21 -4.17 -4.99 -6.23
CA PHE A 21 -3.33 -4.81 -5.05
C PHE A 21 -3.01 -6.11 -4.36
N THR A 22 -2.57 -7.10 -5.14
CA THR A 22 -2.00 -8.31 -4.56
C THR A 22 -0.61 -8.00 -4.01
N ILE A 23 -0.08 -8.86 -3.16
CA ILE A 23 1.25 -8.68 -2.60
C ILE A 23 2.30 -8.56 -3.70
N GLU A 24 2.17 -9.36 -4.74
CA GLU A 24 3.11 -9.32 -5.88
C GLU A 24 3.05 -8.00 -6.61
N THR A 25 1.85 -7.50 -6.86
CA THR A 25 1.65 -6.21 -7.52
C THR A 25 2.23 -5.08 -6.68
N LEU A 26 2.01 -5.10 -5.37
CA LEU A 26 2.56 -4.11 -4.47
C LEU A 26 4.08 -4.12 -4.48
N ARG A 27 4.70 -5.28 -4.48
CA ARG A 27 6.15 -5.40 -4.53
C ARG A 27 6.72 -4.86 -5.83
N LYS A 28 6.09 -5.17 -6.95
CA LYS A 28 6.48 -4.64 -8.25
C LYS A 28 6.36 -3.13 -8.28
N ASN A 29 5.25 -2.59 -7.80
CA ASN A 29 5.01 -1.16 -7.79
C ASN A 29 6.00 -0.42 -6.88
N ARG A 30 6.39 -1.04 -5.77
CA ARG A 30 7.42 -0.48 -4.90
C ARG A 30 8.76 -0.36 -5.62
N ARG A 31 9.15 -1.40 -6.35
CA ARG A 31 10.39 -1.38 -7.11
C ARG A 31 10.40 -0.29 -8.17
N LYS A 32 9.26 -0.07 -8.80
CA LYS A 32 9.10 0.95 -9.85
C LYS A 32 8.85 2.35 -9.30
N GLY A 33 8.73 2.48 -7.99
CA GLY A 33 8.43 3.76 -7.35
C GLY A 33 6.99 4.20 -7.49
N LYS A 34 6.11 3.34 -7.98
CA LYS A 34 4.69 3.67 -8.11
C LYS A 34 3.94 3.62 -6.80
N PHE A 35 4.33 2.71 -5.92
CA PHE A 35 3.79 2.63 -4.57
C PHE A 35 4.79 3.26 -3.62
N ASN A 36 4.79 4.57 -3.56
CA ASN A 36 5.77 5.35 -2.82
C ASN A 36 5.31 5.77 -1.43
N VAL A 37 4.50 4.92 -0.81
CA VAL A 37 4.04 5.15 0.56
C VAL A 37 5.21 4.99 1.54
N PRO A 38 5.41 5.94 2.47
CA PRO A 38 6.45 5.78 3.49
C PRO A 38 6.24 4.52 4.32
N TYR A 39 7.32 3.88 4.71
CA TYR A 39 7.24 2.65 5.48
C TYR A 39 8.42 2.53 6.44
N ILE A 40 8.26 1.67 7.45
CA ILE A 40 9.35 1.27 8.34
C ILE A 40 9.67 -0.19 8.09
N LYS A 41 10.90 -0.58 8.35
CA LYS A 41 11.32 -1.97 8.27
C LYS A 41 11.50 -2.53 9.67
N VAL A 42 10.83 -3.64 9.93
CA VAL A 42 11.05 -4.40 11.16
C VAL A 42 11.60 -5.75 10.73
N GLY A 43 12.89 -5.97 10.99
CA GLY A 43 13.59 -7.09 10.39
C GLY A 43 13.70 -6.87 8.89
N ASN A 44 13.19 -7.78 8.09
CA ASN A 44 13.16 -7.66 6.63
C ASN A 44 11.75 -7.36 6.11
N THR A 45 10.82 -7.01 6.99
CA THR A 45 9.43 -6.84 6.62
C THR A 45 9.04 -5.37 6.64
N PRO A 46 8.52 -4.81 5.54
CA PRO A 46 8.03 -3.44 5.53
C PRO A 46 6.65 -3.34 6.17
N TYR A 47 6.46 -2.29 6.97
CA TYR A 47 5.17 -1.96 7.57
C TYR A 47 4.79 -0.55 7.14
N PHE A 48 3.54 -0.36 6.77
CA PHE A 48 3.02 0.91 6.29
C PHE A 48 2.03 1.48 7.28
N LYS A 49 1.97 2.80 7.35
CA LYS A 49 0.96 3.48 8.15
C LYS A 49 -0.34 3.56 7.36
N ASP A 50 -1.46 3.23 8.00
CA ASP A 50 -2.78 3.27 7.36
C ASP A 50 -3.10 4.67 6.82
N GLU A 51 -2.78 5.71 7.57
CA GLU A 51 -2.97 7.09 7.15
C GLU A 51 -2.21 7.42 5.87
N ASP A 52 -0.98 6.93 5.77
CA ASP A 52 -0.13 7.17 4.60
C ASP A 52 -0.68 6.45 3.38
N ILE A 53 -1.23 5.26 3.56
CA ILE A 53 -1.86 4.52 2.47
C ILE A 53 -3.09 5.26 1.97
N LEU A 54 -3.92 5.78 2.88
CA LEU A 54 -5.09 6.55 2.51
C LEU A 54 -4.72 7.80 1.73
N GLU A 55 -3.70 8.51 2.16
CA GLU A 55 -3.21 9.69 1.46
C GLU A 55 -2.73 9.35 0.06
N TRP A 56 -1.98 8.26 -0.07
CA TRP A 56 -1.51 7.80 -1.37
C TRP A 56 -2.68 7.48 -2.31
N LEU A 57 -3.72 6.82 -1.79
CA LEU A 57 -4.91 6.49 -2.58
C LEU A 57 -5.64 7.74 -3.05
N GLU A 58 -5.73 8.76 -2.21
CA GLU A 58 -6.35 10.03 -2.60
C GLU A 58 -5.61 10.68 -3.76
N LYS A 59 -4.28 10.63 -3.73
CA LYS A 59 -3.48 11.18 -4.82
C LYS A 59 -3.69 10.42 -6.13
N GLN A 60 -3.84 9.10 -6.05
CA GLN A 60 -4.11 8.29 -7.23
C GLN A 60 -5.47 8.64 -7.84
N SER A 61 -6.44 8.85 -6.98
CA SER A 61 -7.80 9.17 -7.40
C SER A 61 -7.88 10.51 -8.14
N LYS A 62 -7.06 11.48 -7.76
CA LYS A 62 -7.04 12.80 -8.41
C LYS A 62 -6.41 12.78 -9.79
N ASP A 63 -5.50 11.87 -10.01
CA ASP A 63 -4.80 11.76 -11.28
C ASP A 63 -5.58 10.92 -12.30
N GLY A 64 -6.60 10.28 -11.84
CA GLY A 64 -7.44 9.42 -12.68
C GLY A 64 -8.38 10.19 -13.56
#